data_4920f3e702a4a5896de8996813cd8602
#
_entry.id   4920f3e702a4a5896de8996813cd8602
#
_cell.length_a   1.000
_cell.length_b   1.000
_cell.length_c   1.000
_cell.angle_alpha   90.00
_cell.angle_beta   90.00
_cell.angle_gamma   90.00
#
_symmetry.space_group_name_H-M   'P 1'
#
loop_
_entity.id
_entity.type
_entity.pdbx_description
1 polymer ?
#
loop_
_entity_poly.entity_id
_entity_poly.type
_entity_poly.pdbx_seq_one_letter_code
_entity_poly.pdbx_strand_id
1 'polypeptide(L)'
;MSVQTHLTNLASVLVLSDVEKGSIDTSISTMRSRLTDYFGSQVKEQIRFGSSTRGTMLPRKADERSDIDHMVVFDNKDDLKPQTYIDRLKRFAELKYSRSEIYQSHPSVVLELNHIKFDLVPAYKDWLGTIYIPASSAYLNWMSTDPNGFNSSLTSKNQDNDNLIKPLIRLMKYWNAQNGYVYESFAMEKALIGAGYMWCTSFKDYFFKAIDDLSTWDLAAQWKKDKVQRAKDLVTKIKRFEADGHSALAVAELEKLLPSLSSVSSFAR
;
A
#
# COMPACT_ATOMS: atom_id res chain seq x y z
N MET A 1 21.20 6.26 -20.79
CA MET A 1 20.72 5.63 -19.53
C MET A 1 20.23 4.24 -19.88
N SER A 2 20.51 3.23 -19.06
CA SER A 2 19.99 1.87 -19.30
C SER A 2 18.62 1.66 -18.61
N VAL A 3 17.87 0.63 -19.03
CA VAL A 3 16.62 0.20 -18.37
C VAL A 3 16.87 -0.10 -16.89
N GLN A 4 17.95 -0.83 -16.58
CA GLN A 4 18.33 -1.11 -15.18
C GLN A 4 18.52 0.17 -14.36
N THR A 5 19.28 1.14 -14.88
CA THR A 5 19.54 2.41 -14.19
C THR A 5 18.25 3.22 -14.00
N HIS A 6 17.37 3.24 -15.01
CA HIS A 6 16.07 3.93 -14.91
C HIS A 6 15.19 3.33 -13.80
N LEU A 7 15.05 2.00 -13.75
CA LEU A 7 14.29 1.30 -12.71
C LEU A 7 14.86 1.55 -11.32
N THR A 8 16.17 1.49 -11.15
CA THR A 8 16.83 1.74 -9.87
C THR A 8 16.62 3.18 -9.39
N ASN A 9 16.77 4.16 -10.29
CA ASN A 9 16.54 5.57 -9.97
C ASN A 9 15.08 5.83 -9.60
N LEU A 10 14.13 5.27 -10.35
CA LEU A 10 12.71 5.42 -10.05
C LEU A 10 12.37 4.77 -8.69
N ALA A 11 12.86 3.56 -8.42
CA ALA A 11 12.63 2.89 -7.14
C ALA A 11 13.19 3.69 -5.94
N SER A 12 14.28 4.45 -6.12
CA SER A 12 14.86 5.28 -5.07
C SER A 12 14.01 6.50 -4.72
N VAL A 13 13.34 7.11 -5.72
CA VAL A 13 12.46 8.28 -5.49
C VAL A 13 11.03 7.89 -5.07
N LEU A 14 10.69 6.60 -5.13
CA LEU A 14 9.45 6.04 -4.60
C LEU A 14 9.51 5.71 -3.09
N VAL A 15 10.52 6.20 -2.40
CA VAL A 15 10.65 6.13 -0.94
C VAL A 15 10.19 7.46 -0.33
N LEU A 16 9.50 7.40 0.80
CA LEU A 16 9.18 8.61 1.56
C LEU A 16 10.46 9.35 1.94
N SER A 17 10.52 10.64 1.68
CA SER A 17 11.59 11.51 2.16
C SER A 17 11.56 11.61 3.68
N ASP A 18 12.67 12.04 4.30
CA ASP A 18 12.74 12.20 5.75
C ASP A 18 11.79 13.31 6.24
N VAL A 19 11.54 14.32 5.42
CA VAL A 19 10.55 15.37 5.71
C VAL A 19 9.13 14.79 5.73
N GLU A 20 8.76 13.96 4.74
CA GLU A 20 7.47 13.28 4.71
C GLU A 20 7.30 12.33 5.90
N LYS A 21 8.34 11.53 6.23
CA LYS A 21 8.32 10.65 7.40
C LYS A 21 8.12 11.43 8.71
N GLY A 22 8.87 12.52 8.91
CA GLY A 22 8.73 13.38 10.10
C GLY A 22 7.34 13.99 10.24
N SER A 23 6.75 14.46 9.13
CA SER A 23 5.39 14.98 9.12
C SER A 23 4.35 13.90 9.43
N ILE A 24 4.51 12.69 8.87
CA ILE A 24 3.65 11.54 9.13
C ILE A 24 3.76 11.12 10.61
N ASP A 25 4.96 11.00 11.15
CA ASP A 25 5.19 10.59 12.54
C ASP A 25 4.60 11.60 13.54
N THR A 26 4.67 12.90 13.25
CA THR A 26 3.99 13.96 14.01
C THR A 26 2.48 13.77 14.00
N SER A 27 1.90 13.47 12.83
CA SER A 27 0.47 13.24 12.69
C SER A 27 0.01 11.98 13.41
N ILE A 28 0.82 10.89 13.36
CA ILE A 28 0.55 9.65 14.10
C ILE A 28 0.57 9.92 15.62
N SER A 29 1.57 10.65 16.11
CA SER A 29 1.68 10.98 17.53
C SER A 29 0.50 11.82 18.01
N THR A 30 0.10 12.83 17.22
CA THR A 30 -1.08 13.65 17.48
C THR A 30 -2.37 12.83 17.49
N MET A 31 -2.55 11.94 16.53
CA MET A 31 -3.69 11.02 16.45
C MET A 31 -3.78 10.15 17.68
N ARG A 32 -2.65 9.53 18.06
CA ARG A 32 -2.56 8.67 19.24
C ARG A 32 -2.95 9.38 20.53
N SER A 33 -2.42 10.58 20.76
CA SER A 33 -2.77 11.40 21.92
C SER A 33 -4.27 11.70 21.95
N ARG A 34 -4.82 12.20 20.83
CA ARG A 34 -6.24 12.54 20.74
C ARG A 34 -7.17 11.35 20.95
N LEU A 35 -6.81 10.15 20.46
CA LEU A 35 -7.55 8.91 20.70
C LEU A 35 -7.53 8.55 22.18
N THR A 36 -6.37 8.61 22.82
CA THR A 36 -6.21 8.33 24.25
C THR A 36 -7.01 9.34 25.10
N ASP A 37 -6.92 10.61 24.78
CA ASP A 37 -7.65 11.68 25.52
C ASP A 37 -9.17 11.55 25.37
N TYR A 38 -9.64 11.12 24.20
CA TYR A 38 -11.08 11.02 23.92
C TYR A 38 -11.71 9.76 24.50
N PHE A 39 -11.06 8.61 24.36
CA PHE A 39 -11.61 7.32 24.76
C PHE A 39 -11.17 6.85 26.15
N GLY A 40 -10.10 7.46 26.70
CA GLY A 40 -9.54 7.08 28.01
C GLY A 40 -9.23 5.59 28.10
N SER A 41 -9.68 4.95 29.17
CA SER A 41 -9.43 3.53 29.44
C SER A 41 -10.15 2.54 28.50
N GLN A 42 -11.05 3.02 27.64
CA GLN A 42 -11.73 2.16 26.65
C GLN A 42 -10.79 1.72 25.51
N VAL A 43 -9.76 2.51 25.19
CA VAL A 43 -8.71 2.12 24.24
C VAL A 43 -7.58 1.45 24.99
N LYS A 44 -7.31 0.19 24.67
CA LYS A 44 -6.28 -0.64 25.31
C LYS A 44 -4.95 -0.57 24.58
N GLU A 45 -4.98 -0.47 23.27
CA GLU A 45 -3.80 -0.45 22.45
C GLU A 45 -4.06 0.30 21.13
N GLN A 46 -2.99 0.84 20.56
CA GLN A 46 -3.01 1.48 19.25
C GLN A 46 -1.87 0.92 18.41
N ILE A 47 -2.20 0.27 17.30
CA ILE A 47 -1.26 -0.47 16.47
C ILE A 47 -1.18 0.18 15.09
N ARG A 48 -0.01 0.68 14.69
CA ARG A 48 0.29 1.01 13.30
C ARG A 48 0.59 -0.28 12.56
N PHE A 49 0.02 -0.45 11.36
CA PHE A 49 0.22 -1.62 10.54
C PHE A 49 0.23 -1.26 9.04
N GLY A 50 0.09 -2.25 8.17
CA GLY A 50 -0.03 -2.01 6.74
C GLY A 50 1.27 -1.61 6.05
N SER A 51 1.16 -0.98 4.88
CA SER A 51 2.29 -0.66 4.00
C SER A 51 3.30 0.29 4.65
N SER A 52 2.84 1.13 5.56
CA SER A 52 3.66 2.12 6.27
C SER A 52 4.66 1.48 7.25
N THR A 53 4.35 0.29 7.79
CA THR A 53 5.27 -0.46 8.67
C THR A 53 6.20 -1.38 7.90
N ARG A 54 5.83 -1.74 6.67
CA ARG A 54 6.61 -2.64 5.81
C ARG A 54 7.66 -1.94 4.95
N GLY A 55 7.62 -0.60 4.87
CA GLY A 55 8.49 0.19 3.98
C GLY A 55 8.10 0.05 2.50
N THR A 56 6.83 -0.28 2.22
CA THR A 56 6.26 -0.40 0.87
C THR A 56 5.23 0.68 0.56
N MET A 57 5.01 1.61 1.47
CA MET A 57 4.18 2.80 1.26
C MET A 57 4.84 3.72 0.23
N LEU A 58 4.04 4.27 -0.68
CA LEU A 58 4.49 5.26 -1.65
C LEU A 58 4.29 6.69 -1.14
N PRO A 59 5.12 7.66 -1.60
CA PRO A 59 4.81 9.08 -1.42
C PRO A 59 3.46 9.44 -2.07
N ARG A 60 2.68 10.35 -1.48
CA ARG A 60 1.37 10.74 -2.06
C ARG A 60 1.44 11.31 -3.48
N LYS A 61 2.55 11.92 -3.86
CA LYS A 61 2.80 12.35 -5.25
C LYS A 61 2.89 11.18 -6.25
N ALA A 62 3.18 9.97 -5.78
CA ALA A 62 3.26 8.75 -6.58
C ALA A 62 1.96 7.91 -6.50
N ASP A 63 1.27 7.98 -5.36
CA ASP A 63 -0.01 7.30 -5.11
C ASP A 63 -0.85 8.16 -4.15
N GLU A 64 -1.87 8.82 -4.67
CA GLU A 64 -2.79 9.66 -3.89
C GLU A 64 -3.56 8.89 -2.82
N ARG A 65 -3.70 7.55 -2.99
CA ARG A 65 -4.37 6.66 -2.05
C ARG A 65 -3.47 6.16 -0.93
N SER A 66 -2.18 6.57 -0.91
CA SER A 66 -1.29 6.21 0.20
C SER A 66 -1.85 6.66 1.54
N ASP A 67 -1.91 5.73 2.49
CA ASP A 67 -2.55 5.88 3.80
C ASP A 67 -1.71 5.29 4.93
N ILE A 68 -2.11 5.64 6.14
CA ILE A 68 -1.60 5.06 7.38
C ILE A 68 -2.71 4.21 7.98
N ASP A 69 -2.52 2.91 7.93
CA ASP A 69 -3.37 1.96 8.63
C ASP A 69 -3.12 2.05 10.14
N HIS A 70 -4.14 2.43 10.90
CA HIS A 70 -4.06 2.61 12.34
C HIS A 70 -5.19 1.88 13.05
N MET A 71 -4.84 0.83 13.77
CA MET A 71 -5.78 0.02 14.51
C MET A 71 -5.98 0.60 15.92
N VAL A 72 -7.23 0.74 16.33
CA VAL A 72 -7.62 1.18 17.66
C VAL A 72 -8.27 0.00 18.38
N VAL A 73 -7.53 -0.58 19.31
CA VAL A 73 -7.97 -1.76 20.07
C VAL A 73 -8.78 -1.31 21.27
N PHE A 74 -10.06 -1.62 21.27
CA PHE A 74 -11.00 -1.29 22.34
C PHE A 74 -11.12 -2.42 23.37
N ASP A 75 -11.55 -2.03 24.56
CA ASP A 75 -12.09 -2.95 25.56
C ASP A 75 -13.51 -3.37 25.13
N ASN A 76 -13.69 -4.62 24.74
CA ASN A 76 -14.99 -5.13 24.25
C ASN A 76 -15.79 -5.85 25.35
N LYS A 77 -15.80 -5.29 26.57
CA LYS A 77 -16.50 -5.90 27.72
C LYS A 77 -18.00 -6.10 27.51
N ASP A 78 -18.61 -5.19 26.73
CA ASP A 78 -20.05 -5.19 26.48
C ASP A 78 -20.43 -6.00 25.22
N ASP A 79 -19.48 -6.70 24.61
CA ASP A 79 -19.65 -7.49 23.38
C ASP A 79 -20.38 -6.72 22.25
N LEU A 80 -19.95 -5.49 22.02
CA LEU A 80 -20.58 -4.61 21.04
C LEU A 80 -20.27 -5.03 19.61
N LYS A 81 -21.21 -4.74 18.72
CA LYS A 81 -21.07 -5.02 17.30
C LYS A 81 -19.99 -4.12 16.65
N PRO A 82 -19.33 -4.58 15.58
CA PRO A 82 -18.32 -3.81 14.85
C PRO A 82 -18.76 -2.41 14.46
N GLN A 83 -19.99 -2.25 13.96
CA GLN A 83 -20.51 -0.95 13.52
C GLN A 83 -20.54 0.09 14.67
N THR A 84 -20.82 -0.34 15.89
CA THR A 84 -20.80 0.56 17.06
C THR A 84 -19.42 1.19 17.26
N TYR A 85 -18.34 0.43 17.05
CA TYR A 85 -16.99 0.95 17.18
C TYR A 85 -16.58 1.82 15.98
N ILE A 86 -17.04 1.48 14.77
CA ILE A 86 -16.89 2.33 13.58
C ILE A 86 -17.56 3.69 13.83
N ASP A 87 -18.80 3.69 14.33
CA ASP A 87 -19.54 4.92 14.64
C ASP A 87 -18.86 5.76 15.75
N ARG A 88 -18.27 5.09 16.76
CA ARG A 88 -17.47 5.78 17.80
C ARG A 88 -16.23 6.44 17.22
N LEU A 89 -15.46 5.74 16.35
CA LEU A 89 -14.29 6.31 15.67
C LEU A 89 -14.68 7.45 14.73
N LYS A 90 -15.78 7.32 14.01
CA LYS A 90 -16.29 8.38 13.13
C LYS A 90 -16.63 9.63 13.93
N ARG A 91 -17.38 9.50 15.03
CA ARG A 91 -17.71 10.62 15.92
C ARG A 91 -16.46 11.26 16.54
N PHE A 92 -15.48 10.46 16.93
CA PHE A 92 -14.18 10.97 17.39
C PHE A 92 -13.51 11.83 16.30
N ALA A 93 -13.43 11.30 15.08
CA ALA A 93 -12.80 12.01 13.96
C ALA A 93 -13.54 13.34 13.66
N GLU A 94 -14.88 13.33 13.58
CA GLU A 94 -15.71 14.52 13.34
C GLU A 94 -15.50 15.60 14.42
N LEU A 95 -15.36 15.22 15.69
CA LEU A 95 -15.13 16.16 16.78
C LEU A 95 -13.71 16.71 16.82
N LYS A 96 -12.70 15.87 16.55
CA LYS A 96 -11.29 16.27 16.71
C LYS A 96 -10.65 16.80 15.44
N TYR A 97 -11.27 16.57 14.27
CA TYR A 97 -10.78 16.93 12.95
C TYR A 97 -11.90 17.53 12.07
N SER A 98 -12.68 18.45 12.62
CA SER A 98 -13.88 19.06 12.02
C SER A 98 -13.66 19.75 10.66
N ARG A 99 -12.40 20.01 10.26
CA ARG A 99 -12.02 20.62 8.97
C ARG A 99 -11.49 19.59 7.94
N SER A 100 -11.50 18.32 8.31
CA SER A 100 -10.99 17.23 7.47
C SER A 100 -12.14 16.48 6.85
N GLU A 101 -11.90 15.86 5.71
CA GLU A 101 -12.86 14.93 5.13
C GLU A 101 -12.85 13.62 5.92
N ILE A 102 -14.05 13.16 6.33
CA ILE A 102 -14.23 11.97 7.15
C ILE A 102 -15.37 11.17 6.58
N TYR A 103 -15.10 9.91 6.25
CA TYR A 103 -16.09 8.97 5.74
C TYR A 103 -15.81 7.54 6.20
N GLN A 104 -16.83 6.70 6.15
CA GLN A 104 -16.67 5.27 6.40
C GLN A 104 -16.24 4.58 5.11
N SER A 105 -15.15 3.82 5.19
CA SER A 105 -14.71 2.88 4.16
C SER A 105 -14.45 1.55 4.84
N HIS A 106 -15.49 0.70 4.85
CA HIS A 106 -15.46 -0.54 5.62
C HIS A 106 -14.20 -1.38 5.33
N PRO A 107 -13.48 -1.86 6.36
CA PRO A 107 -13.80 -1.90 7.80
C PRO A 107 -13.31 -0.69 8.62
N SER A 108 -12.92 0.41 7.97
CA SER A 108 -12.28 1.58 8.61
C SER A 108 -13.15 2.84 8.59
N VAL A 109 -12.72 3.82 9.37
CA VAL A 109 -13.07 5.23 9.22
C VAL A 109 -11.88 5.94 8.60
N VAL A 110 -12.10 6.54 7.45
CA VAL A 110 -11.10 7.32 6.74
C VAL A 110 -11.09 8.74 7.29
N LEU A 111 -9.90 9.24 7.60
CA LEU A 111 -9.64 10.62 7.95
C LEU A 111 -8.60 11.19 6.99
N GLU A 112 -8.99 12.11 6.13
CA GLU A 112 -8.08 12.78 5.19
C GLU A 112 -7.51 14.05 5.80
N LEU A 113 -6.18 14.07 5.98
CA LEU A 113 -5.42 15.28 6.25
C LEU A 113 -4.76 15.77 4.97
N ASN A 114 -4.36 17.05 4.94
CA ASN A 114 -3.76 17.65 3.72
C ASN A 114 -2.59 16.85 3.14
N HIS A 115 -1.75 16.24 3.98
CA HIS A 115 -0.52 15.58 3.58
C HIS A 115 -0.57 14.05 3.72
N ILE A 116 -1.56 13.50 4.43
CA ILE A 116 -1.70 12.05 4.66
C ILE A 116 -3.14 11.67 4.97
N LYS A 117 -3.51 10.46 4.63
CA LYS A 117 -4.77 9.81 4.97
C LYS A 117 -4.55 8.79 6.09
N PHE A 118 -5.49 8.70 7.02
CA PHE A 118 -5.55 7.63 8.02
C PHE A 118 -6.73 6.73 7.76
N ASP A 119 -6.51 5.44 7.81
CA ASP A 119 -7.54 4.41 7.90
C ASP A 119 -7.60 3.91 9.34
N LEU A 120 -8.58 4.40 10.10
CA LEU A 120 -8.78 4.04 11.50
C LEU A 120 -9.63 2.77 11.57
N VAL A 121 -9.01 1.66 11.95
CA VAL A 121 -9.67 0.35 12.03
C VAL A 121 -9.97 0.04 13.49
N PRO A 122 -11.25 -0.10 13.91
CA PRO A 122 -11.56 -0.55 15.26
C PRO A 122 -11.23 -2.04 15.41
N ALA A 123 -10.75 -2.39 16.59
CA ALA A 123 -10.41 -3.77 16.91
C ALA A 123 -10.68 -4.06 18.38
N TYR A 124 -10.71 -5.35 18.74
CA TYR A 124 -10.55 -5.81 20.10
C TYR A 124 -9.61 -7.01 20.17
N LYS A 125 -9.10 -7.30 21.37
CA LYS A 125 -8.34 -8.52 21.63
C LYS A 125 -9.17 -9.44 22.53
N ASP A 126 -9.18 -10.73 22.22
CA ASP A 126 -9.70 -11.73 23.14
C ASP A 126 -8.69 -12.04 24.27
N TRP A 127 -9.09 -12.92 25.17
CA TRP A 127 -8.26 -13.32 26.31
C TRP A 127 -7.00 -14.12 25.92
N LEU A 128 -6.96 -14.68 24.70
CA LEU A 128 -5.78 -15.36 24.13
C LEU A 128 -4.85 -14.38 23.40
N GLY A 129 -5.24 -13.12 23.26
CA GLY A 129 -4.47 -12.09 22.54
C GLY A 129 -4.74 -12.04 21.05
N THR A 130 -5.70 -12.82 20.53
CA THR A 130 -6.11 -12.76 19.12
C THR A 130 -6.81 -11.43 18.85
N ILE A 131 -6.40 -10.76 17.78
CA ILE A 131 -6.99 -9.47 17.36
C ILE A 131 -8.13 -9.74 16.40
N TYR A 132 -9.24 -9.02 16.60
CA TYR A 132 -10.42 -9.07 15.76
C TYR A 132 -10.74 -7.68 15.23
N ILE A 133 -11.08 -7.61 13.93
CA ILE A 133 -11.51 -6.40 13.21
C ILE A 133 -12.88 -6.66 12.57
N PRO A 134 -13.62 -5.61 12.15
CA PRO A 134 -14.88 -5.80 11.41
C PRO A 134 -14.66 -6.64 10.15
N ALA A 135 -15.50 -7.66 9.94
CA ALA A 135 -15.43 -8.51 8.76
C ALA A 135 -15.88 -7.74 7.51
N SER A 136 -15.12 -7.82 6.42
CA SER A 136 -15.38 -7.07 5.18
C SER A 136 -16.72 -7.39 4.50
N SER A 137 -17.29 -8.58 4.76
CA SER A 137 -18.53 -9.06 4.13
C SER A 137 -19.79 -8.87 4.98
N ALA A 138 -19.66 -8.49 6.26
CA ALA A 138 -20.81 -8.36 7.16
C ALA A 138 -20.53 -7.36 8.28
N TYR A 139 -21.22 -6.23 8.28
CA TYR A 139 -21.14 -5.16 9.29
C TYR A 139 -21.43 -5.60 10.75
N LEU A 140 -21.86 -6.84 10.93
CA LEU A 140 -22.27 -7.37 12.22
C LEU A 140 -21.27 -8.34 12.83
N ASN A 141 -20.26 -8.77 12.07
CA ASN A 141 -19.35 -9.83 12.49
C ASN A 141 -17.92 -9.32 12.61
N TRP A 142 -17.20 -9.95 13.52
CA TRP A 142 -15.77 -9.79 13.69
C TRP A 142 -15.02 -10.90 12.95
N MET A 143 -13.82 -10.58 12.45
CA MET A 143 -12.89 -11.56 11.89
C MET A 143 -11.53 -11.42 12.55
N SER A 144 -10.85 -12.53 12.78
CA SER A 144 -9.49 -12.52 13.31
C SER A 144 -8.50 -11.97 12.28
N THR A 145 -7.47 -11.29 12.77
CA THR A 145 -6.41 -10.73 11.94
C THR A 145 -5.06 -10.80 12.66
N ASP A 146 -4.00 -10.87 11.88
CA ASP A 146 -2.64 -10.63 12.34
C ASP A 146 -2.06 -9.44 11.55
N PRO A 147 -2.15 -8.23 12.09
CA PRO A 147 -1.80 -7.01 11.36
C PRO A 147 -0.31 -6.93 10.98
N ASN A 148 0.55 -7.62 11.70
CA ASN A 148 2.00 -7.57 11.50
C ASN A 148 2.62 -8.93 11.10
N GLY A 149 1.85 -10.02 11.06
CA GLY A 149 2.36 -11.35 10.72
C GLY A 149 2.98 -11.45 9.33
N PHE A 150 2.47 -10.64 8.41
CA PHE A 150 3.03 -10.54 7.06
C PHE A 150 4.40 -9.82 6.99
N ASN A 151 4.73 -9.00 8.00
CA ASN A 151 5.96 -8.20 8.01
C ASN A 151 7.21 -9.08 8.06
N SER A 152 7.16 -10.18 8.83
CA SER A 152 8.28 -11.12 8.94
C SER A 152 8.53 -11.83 7.61
N SER A 153 7.49 -12.34 6.96
CA SER A 153 7.58 -12.99 5.64
C SER A 153 8.17 -12.06 4.58
N LEU A 154 7.72 -10.79 4.54
CA LEU A 154 8.31 -9.80 3.64
C LEU A 154 9.79 -9.53 3.97
N THR A 155 10.12 -9.44 5.27
CA THR A 155 11.50 -9.16 5.68
C THR A 155 12.44 -10.28 5.26
N SER A 156 12.09 -11.54 5.53
CA SER A 156 12.88 -12.70 5.11
C SER A 156 12.99 -12.75 3.59
N LYS A 157 11.86 -12.66 2.87
CA LYS A 157 11.87 -12.66 1.40
C LYS A 157 12.74 -11.55 0.81
N ASN A 158 12.72 -10.36 1.40
CA ASN A 158 13.52 -9.23 0.94
C ASN A 158 15.03 -9.47 1.17
N GLN A 159 15.40 -10.03 2.33
CA GLN A 159 16.78 -10.40 2.64
C GLN A 159 17.31 -11.50 1.73
N ASP A 160 16.52 -12.54 1.50
CA ASP A 160 16.85 -13.67 0.62
C ASP A 160 16.99 -13.27 -0.87
N ASN A 161 16.60 -12.06 -1.23
CA ASN A 161 16.63 -11.52 -2.59
C ASN A 161 17.37 -10.16 -2.63
N ASP A 162 18.52 -10.04 -1.98
CA ASP A 162 19.43 -8.89 -2.01
C ASP A 162 18.74 -7.55 -1.71
N ASN A 163 17.69 -7.55 -0.90
CA ASN A 163 16.86 -6.40 -0.57
C ASN A 163 16.13 -5.76 -1.77
N LEU A 164 15.89 -6.52 -2.84
CA LEU A 164 15.24 -6.05 -4.06
C LEU A 164 13.71 -6.16 -4.02
N ILE A 165 13.12 -6.92 -3.09
CA ILE A 165 11.66 -7.15 -3.06
C ILE A 165 10.90 -5.89 -2.64
N LYS A 166 11.33 -5.15 -1.63
CA LYS A 166 10.66 -3.90 -1.23
C LYS A 166 10.71 -2.82 -2.32
N PRO A 167 11.86 -2.55 -2.98
CA PRO A 167 11.91 -1.71 -4.17
C PRO A 167 10.99 -2.19 -5.30
N LEU A 168 10.95 -3.49 -5.58
CA LEU A 168 10.07 -4.09 -6.58
C LEU A 168 8.59 -3.83 -6.26
N ILE A 169 8.17 -4.07 -5.01
CA ILE A 169 6.80 -3.81 -4.57
C ILE A 169 6.44 -2.34 -4.80
N ARG A 170 7.32 -1.38 -4.49
CA ARG A 170 7.05 0.04 -4.73
C ARG A 170 6.89 0.36 -6.21
N LEU A 171 7.72 -0.20 -7.10
CA LEU A 171 7.55 -0.03 -8.56
C LEU A 171 6.23 -0.62 -9.05
N MET A 172 5.85 -1.80 -8.58
CA MET A 172 4.61 -2.45 -8.97
C MET A 172 3.37 -1.71 -8.43
N LYS A 173 3.43 -1.21 -7.20
CA LYS A 173 2.36 -0.34 -6.65
C LYS A 173 2.25 0.98 -7.42
N TYR A 174 3.37 1.57 -7.81
CA TYR A 174 3.39 2.76 -8.65
C TYR A 174 2.74 2.49 -10.01
N TRP A 175 3.14 1.40 -10.70
CA TRP A 175 2.47 0.98 -11.93
C TRP A 175 0.95 0.81 -11.72
N ASN A 176 0.54 0.17 -10.64
CA ASN A 176 -0.86 -0.06 -10.32
C ASN A 176 -1.64 1.25 -10.12
N ALA A 177 -1.07 2.21 -9.38
CA ALA A 177 -1.66 3.53 -9.18
C ALA A 177 -1.81 4.30 -10.51
N GLN A 178 -0.77 4.30 -11.36
CA GLN A 178 -0.79 4.96 -12.66
C GLN A 178 -1.74 4.30 -13.67
N ASN A 179 -2.23 3.09 -13.41
CA ASN A 179 -3.15 2.35 -14.26
C ASN A 179 -4.56 2.20 -13.66
N GLY A 180 -4.94 3.01 -12.69
CA GLY A 180 -6.29 3.05 -12.12
C GLY A 180 -6.58 1.92 -11.14
N TYR A 181 -5.56 1.41 -10.46
CA TYR A 181 -5.68 0.36 -9.43
C TYR A 181 -6.29 -0.94 -9.97
N VAL A 182 -5.55 -1.56 -10.88
CA VAL A 182 -5.93 -2.85 -11.49
C VAL A 182 -6.12 -3.92 -10.42
N TYR A 183 -5.23 -3.94 -9.43
CA TYR A 183 -5.23 -4.89 -8.31
C TYR A 183 -5.36 -4.18 -6.97
N GLU A 184 -5.87 -4.92 -5.99
CA GLU A 184 -5.78 -4.53 -4.59
C GLU A 184 -4.30 -4.53 -4.14
N SER A 185 -3.85 -3.44 -3.51
CA SER A 185 -2.43 -3.26 -3.14
C SER A 185 -1.87 -4.38 -2.30
N PHE A 186 -2.61 -4.86 -1.30
CA PHE A 186 -2.14 -5.93 -0.42
C PHE A 186 -2.10 -7.28 -1.12
N ALA A 187 -3.07 -7.58 -1.99
CA ALA A 187 -3.06 -8.79 -2.81
C ALA A 187 -1.85 -8.82 -3.75
N MET A 188 -1.49 -7.68 -4.34
CA MET A 188 -0.29 -7.53 -5.16
C MET A 188 1.00 -7.76 -4.33
N GLU A 189 1.12 -7.16 -3.14
CA GLU A 189 2.27 -7.41 -2.25
C GLU A 189 2.41 -8.91 -1.93
N LYS A 190 1.30 -9.58 -1.60
CA LYS A 190 1.29 -11.03 -1.31
C LYS A 190 1.76 -11.85 -2.52
N ALA A 191 1.28 -11.54 -3.71
CA ALA A 191 1.67 -12.24 -4.93
C ALA A 191 3.18 -12.08 -5.20
N LEU A 192 3.73 -10.87 -5.05
CA LEU A 192 5.15 -10.59 -5.25
C LEU A 192 6.04 -11.32 -4.22
N ILE A 193 5.61 -11.44 -2.96
CA ILE A 193 6.35 -12.18 -1.93
C ILE A 193 6.28 -13.69 -2.18
N GLY A 194 5.14 -14.21 -2.67
CA GLY A 194 4.97 -15.61 -3.00
C GLY A 194 5.71 -16.06 -4.28
N ALA A 195 6.09 -15.11 -5.15
CA ALA A 195 6.77 -15.42 -6.41
C ALA A 195 8.20 -15.96 -6.21
N GLY A 196 8.64 -16.82 -7.15
CA GLY A 196 10.01 -17.30 -7.21
C GLY A 196 10.88 -16.41 -8.10
N TYR A 197 12.11 -16.06 -7.65
CA TYR A 197 13.04 -15.18 -8.38
C TYR A 197 14.38 -15.87 -8.69
N MET A 198 14.41 -17.17 -8.70
CA MET A 198 15.65 -17.98 -8.80
C MET A 198 16.52 -17.63 -10.02
N TRP A 199 15.93 -17.20 -11.13
CA TRP A 199 16.64 -16.86 -12.37
C TRP A 199 16.82 -15.36 -12.59
N CYS A 200 16.46 -14.54 -11.61
CA CYS A 200 16.61 -13.10 -11.69
C CYS A 200 18.00 -12.71 -11.18
N THR A 201 18.83 -12.11 -12.03
CA THR A 201 20.21 -11.72 -11.71
C THR A 201 20.37 -10.21 -11.56
N SER A 202 19.37 -9.44 -11.97
CA SER A 202 19.35 -7.97 -11.89
C SER A 202 17.98 -7.46 -11.46
N PHE A 203 17.92 -6.25 -10.90
CA PHE A 203 16.64 -5.64 -10.50
C PHE A 203 15.65 -5.52 -11.68
N LYS A 204 16.18 -5.34 -12.90
CA LYS A 204 15.41 -5.39 -14.13
C LYS A 204 14.72 -6.73 -14.33
N ASP A 205 15.42 -7.84 -14.07
CA ASP A 205 14.84 -9.19 -14.23
C ASP A 205 13.70 -9.42 -13.25
N TYR A 206 13.86 -8.97 -11.99
CA TYR A 206 12.78 -9.00 -10.99
C TYR A 206 11.55 -8.22 -11.47
N PHE A 207 11.75 -7.01 -12.01
CA PHE A 207 10.65 -6.19 -12.49
C PHE A 207 9.95 -6.82 -13.70
N PHE A 208 10.69 -7.29 -14.68
CA PHE A 208 10.13 -7.94 -15.87
C PHE A 208 9.36 -9.20 -15.50
N LYS A 209 9.93 -10.01 -14.62
CA LYS A 209 9.23 -11.20 -14.12
C LYS A 209 7.94 -10.83 -13.40
N ALA A 210 7.96 -9.80 -12.55
CA ALA A 210 6.77 -9.36 -11.84
C ALA A 210 5.65 -8.91 -12.81
N ILE A 211 5.98 -8.23 -13.91
CA ILE A 211 5.00 -7.89 -14.97
C ILE A 211 4.52 -9.14 -15.71
N ASP A 212 5.42 -10.04 -16.08
CA ASP A 212 5.07 -11.27 -16.80
C ASP A 212 4.16 -12.19 -15.97
N ASP A 213 4.34 -12.20 -14.63
CA ASP A 213 3.54 -12.99 -13.68
C ASP A 213 2.15 -12.37 -13.39
N LEU A 214 1.85 -11.14 -13.83
CA LEU A 214 0.54 -10.53 -13.59
C LEU A 214 -0.58 -11.41 -14.18
N SER A 215 -1.50 -11.85 -13.32
CA SER A 215 -2.64 -12.69 -13.71
C SER A 215 -3.85 -11.83 -14.10
N THR A 216 -4.56 -12.25 -15.14
CA THR A 216 -5.84 -11.66 -15.53
C THR A 216 -7.04 -12.51 -15.10
N TRP A 217 -6.79 -13.67 -14.47
CA TRP A 217 -7.82 -14.67 -14.18
C TRP A 217 -8.96 -14.11 -13.30
N ASP A 218 -8.59 -13.41 -12.21
CA ASP A 218 -9.55 -12.86 -11.24
C ASP A 218 -10.04 -11.45 -11.59
N LEU A 219 -9.66 -10.92 -12.76
CA LEU A 219 -10.07 -9.60 -13.19
C LEU A 219 -11.40 -9.65 -13.96
N ALA A 220 -12.48 -9.16 -13.34
CA ALA A 220 -13.79 -9.12 -13.98
C ALA A 220 -13.86 -8.07 -15.11
N ALA A 221 -13.26 -6.89 -14.92
CA ALA A 221 -13.36 -5.78 -15.85
C ALA A 221 -12.36 -5.90 -17.01
N GLN A 222 -12.84 -5.76 -18.27
CA GLN A 222 -11.99 -5.88 -19.47
C GLN A 222 -10.87 -4.85 -19.49
N TRP A 223 -11.14 -3.59 -19.10
CA TRP A 223 -10.12 -2.55 -19.08
C TRP A 223 -8.92 -2.88 -18.17
N LYS A 224 -9.15 -3.64 -17.09
CA LYS A 224 -8.05 -4.12 -16.21
C LYS A 224 -7.19 -5.16 -16.95
N LYS A 225 -7.81 -6.09 -17.65
CA LYS A 225 -7.11 -7.09 -18.48
C LYS A 225 -6.29 -6.41 -19.57
N ASP A 226 -6.84 -5.38 -20.21
CA ASP A 226 -6.16 -4.62 -21.26
C ASP A 226 -4.93 -3.89 -20.71
N LYS A 227 -4.99 -3.35 -19.46
CA LYS A 227 -3.84 -2.73 -18.78
C LYS A 227 -2.72 -3.72 -18.53
N VAL A 228 -3.07 -4.93 -18.07
CA VAL A 228 -2.09 -6.01 -17.86
C VAL A 228 -1.45 -6.43 -19.19
N GLN A 229 -2.26 -6.68 -20.22
CA GLN A 229 -1.74 -7.07 -21.53
C GLN A 229 -0.80 -6.01 -22.10
N ARG A 230 -1.20 -4.74 -22.04
CA ARG A 230 -0.35 -3.61 -22.45
C ARG A 230 1.00 -3.59 -21.71
N ALA A 231 1.00 -3.87 -20.40
CA ALA A 231 2.24 -3.92 -19.62
C ALA A 231 3.18 -5.03 -20.11
N LYS A 232 2.64 -6.23 -20.37
CA LYS A 232 3.40 -7.38 -20.92
C LYS A 232 3.93 -7.10 -22.33
N ASP A 233 3.12 -6.47 -23.17
CA ASP A 233 3.55 -6.09 -24.53
C ASP A 233 4.70 -5.05 -24.50
N LEU A 234 4.63 -4.08 -23.58
CA LEU A 234 5.72 -3.12 -23.39
C LEU A 234 7.01 -3.80 -22.90
N VAL A 235 6.93 -4.71 -21.94
CA VAL A 235 8.10 -5.47 -21.47
C VAL A 235 8.71 -6.28 -22.62
N THR A 236 7.89 -6.92 -23.45
CA THR A 236 8.36 -7.66 -24.64
C THR A 236 9.12 -6.76 -25.62
N LYS A 237 8.60 -5.54 -25.87
CA LYS A 237 9.28 -4.54 -26.73
C LYS A 237 10.58 -4.06 -26.11
N ILE A 238 10.60 -3.81 -24.80
CA ILE A 238 11.80 -3.37 -24.07
C ILE A 238 12.90 -4.42 -24.21
N LYS A 239 12.58 -5.71 -23.93
CA LYS A 239 13.50 -6.82 -24.05
C LYS A 239 14.09 -6.94 -25.48
N ARG A 240 13.24 -6.74 -26.51
CA ARG A 240 13.68 -6.75 -27.91
C ARG A 240 14.64 -5.60 -28.20
N PHE A 241 14.29 -4.37 -27.83
CA PHE A 241 15.17 -3.21 -28.08
C PHE A 241 16.51 -3.32 -27.35
N GLU A 242 16.54 -3.91 -26.13
CA GLU A 242 17.80 -4.19 -25.45
C GLU A 242 18.65 -5.23 -26.20
N ALA A 243 18.02 -6.32 -26.69
CA ALA A 243 18.70 -7.34 -27.46
C ALA A 243 19.29 -6.81 -28.79
N ASP A 244 18.58 -5.87 -29.43
CA ASP A 244 19.00 -5.20 -30.67
C ASP A 244 20.00 -4.03 -30.40
N GLY A 245 20.41 -3.77 -29.14
CA GLY A 245 21.35 -2.70 -28.77
C GLY A 245 20.75 -1.29 -28.74
N HIS A 246 19.40 -1.17 -28.87
CA HIS A 246 18.70 0.11 -28.93
C HIS A 246 18.28 0.61 -27.55
N SER A 247 19.23 0.84 -26.65
CA SER A 247 18.97 1.22 -25.23
C SER A 247 18.10 2.45 -25.08
N ALA A 248 18.18 3.46 -25.94
CA ALA A 248 17.36 4.66 -25.87
C ALA A 248 15.88 4.35 -26.15
N LEU A 249 15.59 3.48 -27.14
CA LEU A 249 14.23 3.03 -27.44
C LEU A 249 13.67 2.16 -26.33
N ALA A 250 14.49 1.29 -25.73
CA ALA A 250 14.09 0.49 -24.59
C ALA A 250 13.66 1.34 -23.40
N VAL A 251 14.42 2.41 -23.08
CA VAL A 251 14.05 3.36 -22.01
C VAL A 251 12.78 4.14 -22.37
N ALA A 252 12.60 4.56 -23.61
CA ALA A 252 11.38 5.25 -24.05
C ALA A 252 10.12 4.37 -23.90
N GLU A 253 10.20 3.05 -24.16
CA GLU A 253 9.09 2.14 -23.91
C GLU A 253 8.87 1.91 -22.39
N LEU A 254 9.95 1.87 -21.60
CA LEU A 254 9.83 1.76 -20.14
C LEU A 254 9.13 3.00 -19.53
N GLU A 255 9.38 4.20 -20.02
CA GLU A 255 8.72 5.43 -19.57
C GLU A 255 7.19 5.42 -19.86
N LYS A 256 6.75 4.69 -20.89
CA LYS A 256 5.30 4.45 -21.12
C LYS A 256 4.68 3.50 -20.10
N LEU A 257 5.49 2.58 -19.54
CA LEU A 257 5.08 1.62 -18.51
C LEU A 257 5.14 2.25 -17.12
N LEU A 258 6.22 2.98 -16.84
CA LEU A 258 6.52 3.65 -15.56
C LEU A 258 6.94 5.11 -15.83
N PRO A 259 6.00 6.05 -15.92
CA PRO A 259 6.32 7.47 -16.10
C PRO A 259 7.19 8.01 -14.96
N SER A 260 8.03 9.02 -15.26
CA SER A 260 8.78 9.70 -14.21
C SER A 260 7.84 10.51 -13.29
N LEU A 261 8.17 10.63 -11.99
CA LEU A 261 7.35 11.39 -11.04
C LEU A 261 7.17 12.88 -11.44
N SER A 262 8.14 13.47 -12.13
CA SER A 262 8.06 14.84 -12.63
C SER A 262 7.04 15.02 -13.76
N SER A 263 6.76 13.98 -14.54
CA SER A 263 5.76 14.02 -15.61
C SER A 263 4.33 13.85 -15.11
N VAL A 264 4.13 13.20 -13.96
CA VAL A 264 2.80 12.94 -13.39
C VAL A 264 2.17 14.22 -12.80
N SER A 265 2.97 15.13 -12.23
CA SER A 265 2.48 16.39 -11.64
C SER A 265 1.90 17.38 -12.66
N SER A 266 2.07 17.16 -13.98
CA SER A 266 1.54 18.02 -15.03
C SER A 266 0.12 17.69 -15.49
N PHE A 267 -0.45 16.54 -15.08
CA PHE A 267 -1.80 16.10 -15.45
C PHE A 267 -2.86 16.27 -14.35
N ALA A 268 -2.46 16.68 -13.13
CA ALA A 268 -3.35 16.96 -12.01
C ALA A 268 -3.54 18.47 -11.84
N ARG A 269 -4.26 19.10 -12.79
CA ARG A 269 -4.82 20.46 -12.68
C ARG A 269 -6.22 20.48 -13.27
#